data_76192cbb18e3547d1c610e0606d35857
#
_entry.id   76192cbb18e3547d1c610e0606d35857
#
_cell.length_a   1.000
_cell.length_b   1.000
_cell.length_c   1.000
_cell.angle_alpha   90.00
_cell.angle_beta   90.00
_cell.angle_gamma   90.00
#
_symmetry.space_group_name_H-M   'P 1'
#
loop_
_entity.id
_entity.type
_entity.pdbx_description
1 polymer ?
#
loop_
_entity_poly.entity_id
_entity_poly.type
_entity_poly.pdbx_seq_one_letter_code
_entity_poly.pdbx_strand_id
1 'polypeptide(L)'
;MPEIGLSASGFQFELTGGALCFDFANTVDSRCAPKQRVDNLTGYAALASWASQSGVVSERKANDLARAAEKQSDAAGKVFRKAVELRETIYRVFSAIAGCGRPPEPDLLLLGSYAQEAFSHMRLAAKGNGFEWTLDQPSHDSLMTLLWTIVKSAVELLVSGDLARVRECAANNCGWLFMDRSRNQSRRW
;
A
#
# COMPACT_ATOMS: atom_id res chain seq x y z
N MET A 1 35.63 -1.05 -14.79
CA MET A 1 34.88 -1.90 -13.85
C MET A 1 33.42 -1.65 -14.12
N PRO A 2 32.65 -2.60 -14.65
CA PRO A 2 31.21 -2.39 -14.82
C PRO A 2 30.53 -2.40 -13.44
N GLU A 3 29.74 -1.34 -13.17
CA GLU A 3 28.89 -1.27 -11.99
C GLU A 3 27.89 -2.42 -12.04
N ILE A 4 27.97 -3.29 -11.04
CA ILE A 4 26.98 -4.34 -10.83
C ILE A 4 25.73 -3.62 -10.30
N GLY A 5 24.81 -3.29 -11.20
CA GLY A 5 23.47 -2.86 -10.84
C GLY A 5 22.80 -4.00 -10.05
N LEU A 6 22.65 -3.81 -8.75
CA LEU A 6 21.80 -4.65 -7.91
C LEU A 6 20.35 -4.43 -8.35
N SER A 7 19.90 -5.23 -9.31
CA SER A 7 18.49 -5.46 -9.59
C SER A 7 17.90 -6.09 -8.33
N ALA A 8 17.24 -5.25 -7.50
CA ALA A 8 16.45 -5.73 -6.39
C ALA A 8 15.38 -6.66 -6.94
N SER A 9 15.41 -7.93 -6.54
CA SER A 9 14.50 -9.04 -6.77
C SER A 9 13.60 -8.88 -8.00
N GLY A 10 13.77 -9.71 -9.02
CA GLY A 10 12.97 -9.75 -10.24
C GLY A 10 11.50 -10.20 -10.02
N PHE A 11 10.96 -9.98 -8.80
CA PHE A 11 9.56 -10.25 -8.50
C PHE A 11 8.68 -9.14 -9.07
N GLN A 12 7.71 -9.53 -9.88
CA GLN A 12 6.72 -8.64 -10.48
C GLN A 12 5.44 -8.68 -9.65
N PHE A 13 5.08 -7.53 -9.05
CA PHE A 13 3.83 -7.42 -8.30
C PHE A 13 2.64 -7.26 -9.24
N GLU A 14 1.52 -7.91 -8.93
CA GLU A 14 0.27 -7.72 -9.64
C GLU A 14 -0.47 -6.49 -9.07
N LEU A 15 -0.66 -5.46 -9.91
CA LEU A 15 -1.28 -4.18 -9.54
C LEU A 15 -2.68 -4.09 -10.16
N THR A 16 -3.59 -4.93 -9.69
CA THR A 16 -4.92 -5.12 -10.28
C THR A 16 -6.07 -4.71 -9.36
N GLY A 17 -5.76 -4.26 -8.13
CA GLY A 17 -6.74 -3.85 -7.13
C GLY A 17 -7.56 -2.61 -7.49
N GLY A 18 -7.04 -1.76 -8.40
CA GLY A 18 -7.72 -0.54 -8.85
C GLY A 18 -7.71 0.61 -7.84
N ALA A 19 -7.02 0.44 -6.73
CA ALA A 19 -6.64 1.45 -5.76
C ALA A 19 -5.28 1.08 -5.16
N LEU A 20 -4.42 2.07 -4.92
CA LEU A 20 -3.06 1.83 -4.42
C LEU A 20 -3.05 1.05 -3.10
N CYS A 21 -3.96 1.38 -2.18
CA CYS A 21 -4.08 0.68 -0.90
C CYS A 21 -4.48 -0.80 -1.08
N PHE A 22 -5.22 -1.16 -2.15
CA PHE A 22 -5.55 -2.55 -2.45
C PHE A 22 -4.38 -3.28 -3.09
N ASP A 23 -3.66 -2.64 -4.02
CA ASP A 23 -2.44 -3.21 -4.58
C ASP A 23 -1.42 -3.50 -3.48
N PHE A 24 -1.37 -2.65 -2.44
CA PHE A 24 -0.55 -2.90 -1.25
C PHE A 24 -1.09 -4.05 -0.40
N ALA A 25 -2.39 -4.11 -0.13
CA ALA A 25 -3.00 -5.20 0.62
C ALA A 25 -2.82 -6.55 -0.09
N ASN A 26 -2.83 -6.56 -1.42
CA ASN A 26 -2.69 -7.73 -2.27
C ASN A 26 -1.24 -8.23 -2.44
N THR A 27 -0.26 -7.64 -1.76
CA THR A 27 1.11 -8.18 -1.71
C THR A 27 1.22 -9.51 -0.95
N VAL A 28 0.11 -10.02 -0.45
CA VAL A 28 -0.02 -11.36 0.13
C VAL A 28 -0.91 -12.21 -0.75
N ASP A 29 -0.38 -13.33 -1.22
CA ASP A 29 -1.13 -14.32 -1.97
C ASP A 29 -1.79 -15.33 -1.06
N SER A 30 -2.85 -15.95 -1.59
CA SER A 30 -3.56 -17.07 -0.95
C SER A 30 -4.01 -16.77 0.48
N ARG A 31 -4.56 -15.56 0.72
CA ARG A 31 -5.02 -15.12 2.04
C ARG A 31 -6.06 -16.06 2.66
N CYS A 32 -6.95 -16.62 1.83
CA CYS A 32 -8.00 -17.54 2.25
C CYS A 32 -7.50 -18.99 2.44
N ALA A 33 -6.25 -19.30 2.10
CA ALA A 33 -5.64 -20.62 2.23
C ALA A 33 -4.35 -20.54 3.07
N PRO A 34 -4.41 -20.56 4.41
CA PRO A 34 -3.25 -20.27 5.29
C PRO A 34 -2.01 -21.13 5.02
N LYS A 35 -2.22 -22.39 4.56
CA LYS A 35 -1.11 -23.31 4.21
C LYS A 35 -0.40 -22.94 2.90
N GLN A 36 -1.02 -22.11 2.05
CA GLN A 36 -0.51 -21.68 0.75
C GLN A 36 -0.19 -20.19 0.73
N ARG A 37 -0.42 -19.49 1.86
CA ARG A 37 -0.18 -18.06 1.98
C ARG A 37 1.27 -17.73 1.72
N VAL A 38 1.50 -16.80 0.78
CA VAL A 38 2.82 -16.28 0.45
C VAL A 38 2.82 -14.78 0.69
N ASP A 39 3.80 -14.30 1.44
CA ASP A 39 4.02 -12.87 1.65
C ASP A 39 5.14 -12.40 0.72
N ASN A 40 4.79 -11.60 -0.27
CA ASN A 40 5.71 -11.09 -1.28
C ASN A 40 6.51 -9.86 -0.79
N LEU A 41 6.13 -9.28 0.36
CA LEU A 41 6.93 -8.27 1.04
C LEU A 41 7.86 -8.94 2.06
N THR A 42 9.08 -9.25 1.66
CA THR A 42 10.06 -9.96 2.49
C THR A 42 10.97 -9.03 3.30
N GLY A 43 10.88 -7.72 3.09
CA GLY A 43 11.68 -6.70 3.78
C GLY A 43 11.49 -5.32 3.16
N TYR A 44 12.24 -4.32 3.68
CA TYR A 44 12.14 -2.94 3.19
C TYR A 44 12.52 -2.82 1.71
N ALA A 45 13.49 -3.58 1.22
CA ALA A 45 13.86 -3.56 -0.19
C ALA A 45 12.71 -4.02 -1.10
N ALA A 46 11.97 -5.07 -0.70
CA ALA A 46 10.78 -5.51 -1.42
C ALA A 46 9.66 -4.45 -1.39
N LEU A 47 9.48 -3.75 -0.26
CA LEU A 47 8.55 -2.63 -0.14
C LEU A 47 8.94 -1.48 -1.09
N ALA A 48 10.23 -1.12 -1.17
CA ALA A 48 10.72 -0.09 -2.09
C ALA A 48 10.54 -0.50 -3.56
N SER A 49 10.80 -1.78 -3.90
CA SER A 49 10.53 -2.33 -5.23
C SER A 49 9.05 -2.27 -5.60
N TRP A 50 8.16 -2.68 -4.68
CA TRP A 50 6.71 -2.56 -4.86
C TRP A 50 6.30 -1.10 -5.10
N ALA A 51 6.82 -0.16 -4.31
CA ALA A 51 6.49 1.25 -4.43
C ALA A 51 6.95 1.85 -5.77
N SER A 52 8.05 1.37 -6.34
CA SER A 52 8.47 1.74 -7.69
C SER A 52 7.54 1.17 -8.75
N GLN A 53 7.20 -0.12 -8.67
CA GLN A 53 6.32 -0.78 -9.64
C GLN A 53 4.90 -0.21 -9.60
N SER A 54 4.40 0.19 -8.43
CA SER A 54 3.09 0.83 -8.26
C SER A 54 3.06 2.33 -8.59
N GLY A 55 4.21 2.92 -8.95
CA GLY A 55 4.30 4.34 -9.30
C GLY A 55 4.26 5.31 -8.11
N VAL A 56 4.38 4.81 -6.88
CA VAL A 56 4.45 5.64 -5.65
C VAL A 56 5.70 6.51 -5.66
N VAL A 57 6.82 5.94 -6.09
CA VAL A 57 8.09 6.63 -6.26
C VAL A 57 8.74 6.22 -7.58
N SER A 58 9.68 7.05 -8.07
CA SER A 58 10.52 6.64 -9.20
C SER A 58 11.46 5.50 -8.81
N GLU A 59 11.92 4.72 -9.79
CA GLU A 59 12.90 3.65 -9.59
C GLU A 59 14.18 4.17 -8.90
N ARG A 60 14.68 5.34 -9.34
CA ARG A 60 15.82 6.00 -8.69
C ARG A 60 15.58 6.22 -7.21
N LYS A 61 14.40 6.76 -6.84
CA LYS A 61 14.04 7.02 -5.43
C LYS A 61 13.90 5.74 -4.64
N ALA A 62 13.29 4.69 -5.21
CA ALA A 62 13.21 3.37 -4.58
C ALA A 62 14.60 2.80 -4.25
N ASN A 63 15.53 2.91 -5.20
CA ASN A 63 16.92 2.48 -5.03
C ASN A 63 17.66 3.31 -3.95
N ASP A 64 17.42 4.62 -3.89
CA ASP A 64 18.00 5.49 -2.85
C ASP A 64 17.47 5.12 -1.46
N LEU A 65 16.16 4.87 -1.33
CA LEU A 65 15.54 4.43 -0.08
C LEU A 65 16.02 3.03 0.34
N ALA A 66 16.18 2.10 -0.60
CA ALA A 66 16.72 0.76 -0.30
C ALA A 66 18.17 0.85 0.23
N ARG A 67 19.02 1.67 -0.40
CA ARG A 67 20.40 1.91 0.09
C ARG A 67 20.43 2.61 1.45
N ALA A 68 19.51 3.54 1.71
CA ALA A 68 19.37 4.19 3.02
C ALA A 68 18.93 3.17 4.10
N ALA A 69 18.03 2.26 3.74
CA ALA A 69 17.57 1.19 4.62
C ALA A 69 18.69 0.21 5.00
N GLU A 70 19.59 -0.14 4.07
CA GLU A 70 20.77 -0.97 4.37
C GLU A 70 21.68 -0.32 5.41
N LYS A 71 21.88 1.00 5.30
CA LYS A 71 22.70 1.77 6.25
C LYS A 71 22.02 1.97 7.61
N GLN A 72 20.69 1.87 7.67
CA GLN A 72 19.86 2.11 8.83
C GLN A 72 18.97 0.89 9.13
N SER A 73 19.56 -0.30 9.20
CA SER A 73 18.85 -1.57 9.26
C SER A 73 17.79 -1.65 10.37
N ASP A 74 18.07 -1.13 11.57
CA ASP A 74 17.14 -1.10 12.68
C ASP A 74 15.93 -0.19 12.40
N ALA A 75 16.15 1.00 11.83
CA ALA A 75 15.09 1.91 11.43
C ALA A 75 14.25 1.30 10.29
N ALA A 76 14.88 0.74 9.28
CA ALA A 76 14.24 0.05 8.18
C ALA A 76 13.38 -1.14 8.66
N GLY A 77 13.91 -1.92 9.61
CA GLY A 77 13.16 -3.01 10.24
C GLY A 77 11.92 -2.53 10.99
N LYS A 78 12.00 -1.38 11.69
CA LYS A 78 10.83 -0.76 12.35
C LYS A 78 9.78 -0.29 11.33
N VAL A 79 10.23 0.39 10.27
CA VAL A 79 9.33 0.85 9.20
C VAL A 79 8.68 -0.33 8.48
N PHE A 80 9.43 -1.38 8.21
CA PHE A 80 8.88 -2.58 7.57
C PHE A 80 7.81 -3.26 8.44
N ARG A 81 8.01 -3.37 9.77
CA ARG A 81 6.95 -3.87 10.66
C ARG A 81 5.70 -3.00 10.64
N LYS A 82 5.85 -1.67 10.65
CA LYS A 82 4.72 -0.73 10.46
C LYS A 82 4.03 -0.94 9.10
N ALA A 83 4.79 -1.21 8.05
CA ALA A 83 4.24 -1.50 6.72
C ALA A 83 3.35 -2.75 6.73
N VAL A 84 3.82 -3.83 7.34
CA VAL A 84 3.04 -5.08 7.47
C VAL A 84 1.80 -4.84 8.33
N GLU A 85 1.92 -4.16 9.46
CA GLU A 85 0.78 -3.81 10.32
C GLU A 85 -0.26 -2.97 9.57
N LEU A 86 0.17 -1.91 8.89
CA LEU A 86 -0.71 -1.07 8.05
C LEU A 86 -1.40 -1.87 6.95
N ARG A 87 -0.67 -2.74 6.26
CA ARG A 87 -1.21 -3.62 5.23
C ARG A 87 -2.34 -4.51 5.74
N GLU A 88 -2.11 -5.18 6.85
CA GLU A 88 -3.11 -6.06 7.44
C GLU A 88 -4.30 -5.27 7.99
N THR A 89 -4.07 -4.07 8.52
CA THR A 89 -5.14 -3.15 8.95
C THR A 89 -6.01 -2.71 7.77
N ILE A 90 -5.39 -2.27 6.67
CA ILE A 90 -6.11 -1.93 5.42
C ILE A 90 -6.94 -3.13 4.95
N TYR A 91 -6.33 -4.32 4.91
CA TYR A 91 -7.04 -5.52 4.50
C TYR A 91 -8.28 -5.77 5.35
N ARG A 92 -8.17 -5.81 6.69
CA ARG A 92 -9.31 -6.08 7.58
C ARG A 92 -10.41 -5.03 7.45
N VAL A 93 -10.05 -3.76 7.34
CA VAL A 93 -11.03 -2.68 7.15
C VAL A 93 -11.82 -2.88 5.86
N PHE A 94 -11.15 -3.08 4.74
CA PHE A 94 -11.81 -3.15 3.44
C PHE A 94 -12.43 -4.52 3.14
N SER A 95 -11.92 -5.60 3.71
CA SER A 95 -12.56 -6.93 3.67
C SER A 95 -13.91 -6.90 4.40
N ALA A 96 -14.00 -6.26 5.56
CA ALA A 96 -15.25 -6.07 6.26
C ALA A 96 -16.28 -5.27 5.40
N ILE A 97 -15.82 -4.19 4.74
CA ILE A 97 -16.65 -3.39 3.84
C ILE A 97 -17.12 -4.22 2.63
N ALA A 98 -16.21 -4.98 2.01
CA ALA A 98 -16.55 -5.87 0.88
C ALA A 98 -17.60 -6.91 1.25
N GLY A 99 -17.58 -7.40 2.50
CA GLY A 99 -18.58 -8.30 3.07
C GLY A 99 -19.86 -7.61 3.58
N CYS A 100 -20.05 -6.32 3.25
CA CYS A 100 -21.20 -5.50 3.75
C CYS A 100 -21.26 -5.40 5.28
N GLY A 101 -20.14 -5.62 5.96
CA GLY A 101 -20.00 -5.48 7.40
C GLY A 101 -19.45 -4.12 7.83
N ARG A 102 -19.33 -3.94 9.14
CA ARG A 102 -18.64 -2.78 9.71
C ARG A 102 -17.17 -3.13 9.97
N PRO A 103 -16.22 -2.26 9.56
CA PRO A 103 -14.82 -2.43 9.93
C PRO A 103 -14.65 -2.52 11.45
N PRO A 104 -13.68 -3.33 11.94
CA PRO A 104 -13.36 -3.37 13.36
C PRO A 104 -12.91 -1.99 13.85
N GLU A 105 -13.49 -1.52 14.96
CA GLU A 105 -13.17 -0.21 15.53
C GLU A 105 -11.67 -0.05 15.85
N PRO A 106 -10.96 -1.04 16.43
CA PRO A 106 -9.52 -0.93 16.65
C PRO A 106 -8.72 -0.69 15.36
N ASP A 107 -9.13 -1.30 14.24
CA ASP A 107 -8.46 -1.11 12.94
C ASP A 107 -8.72 0.29 12.39
N LEU A 108 -9.92 0.84 12.56
CA LEU A 108 -10.23 2.22 12.18
C LEU A 108 -9.43 3.22 13.01
N LEU A 109 -9.31 3.00 14.32
CA LEU A 109 -8.50 3.85 15.21
C LEU A 109 -7.01 3.79 14.82
N LEU A 110 -6.49 2.60 14.54
CA LEU A 110 -5.12 2.42 14.10
C LEU A 110 -4.86 3.09 12.75
N LEU A 111 -5.74 2.89 11.76
CA LEU A 111 -5.64 3.56 10.47
C LEU A 111 -5.74 5.09 10.62
N GLY A 112 -6.59 5.57 11.53
CA GLY A 112 -6.70 6.98 11.90
C GLY A 112 -5.39 7.56 12.47
N SER A 113 -4.68 6.80 13.31
CA SER A 113 -3.37 7.23 13.83
C SER A 113 -2.30 7.32 12.74
N TYR A 114 -2.28 6.35 11.82
CA TYR A 114 -1.43 6.41 10.62
C TYR A 114 -1.79 7.61 9.72
N ALA A 115 -3.09 7.94 9.60
CA ALA A 115 -3.55 9.09 8.83
C ALA A 115 -3.07 10.41 9.44
N GLN A 116 -3.17 10.58 10.76
CA GLN A 116 -2.66 11.77 11.45
C GLN A 116 -1.16 11.95 11.21
N GLU A 117 -0.36 10.87 11.34
CA GLU A 117 1.07 10.90 11.04
C GLU A 117 1.30 11.27 9.57
N ALA A 118 0.64 10.61 8.62
CA ALA A 118 0.82 10.84 7.19
C ALA A 118 0.48 12.28 6.79
N PHE A 119 -0.66 12.79 7.22
CA PHE A 119 -1.10 14.15 6.86
C PHE A 119 -0.27 15.25 7.52
N SER A 120 0.41 14.99 8.66
CA SER A 120 1.37 15.94 9.24
C SER A 120 2.62 16.14 8.37
N HIS A 121 2.88 15.24 7.43
CA HIS A 121 3.98 15.29 6.45
C HIS A 121 3.53 15.67 5.04
N MET A 122 2.28 16.12 4.89
CA MET A 122 1.72 16.49 3.60
C MET A 122 1.29 17.96 3.60
N ARG A 123 1.35 18.55 2.42
CA ARG A 123 0.85 19.90 2.15
C ARG A 123 0.02 19.91 0.87
N LEU A 124 -0.90 20.85 0.76
CA LEU A 124 -1.60 21.10 -0.51
C LEU A 124 -0.67 21.84 -1.47
N ALA A 125 -0.63 21.37 -2.70
CA ALA A 125 0.09 22.00 -3.79
C ALA A 125 -0.84 22.20 -4.98
N ALA A 126 -0.64 23.28 -5.74
CA ALA A 126 -1.36 23.50 -6.99
C ALA A 126 -0.88 22.52 -8.05
N LYS A 127 -1.82 21.93 -8.80
CA LYS A 127 -1.55 21.03 -9.93
C LYS A 127 -2.55 21.29 -11.05
N GLY A 128 -2.06 21.86 -12.14
CA GLY A 128 -2.95 22.31 -13.24
C GLY A 128 -3.99 23.30 -12.74
N ASN A 129 -5.27 23.01 -12.99
CA ASN A 129 -6.41 23.83 -12.51
C ASN A 129 -6.96 23.37 -11.15
N GLY A 130 -6.27 22.48 -10.44
CA GLY A 130 -6.71 21.93 -9.15
C GLY A 130 -5.59 21.91 -8.12
N PHE A 131 -5.79 21.08 -7.11
CA PHE A 131 -4.85 20.89 -6.00
C PHE A 131 -4.61 19.41 -5.76
N GLU A 132 -3.43 19.09 -5.24
CA GLU A 132 -3.11 17.74 -4.77
C GLU A 132 -2.37 17.77 -3.45
N TRP A 133 -2.48 16.71 -2.69
CA TRP A 133 -1.62 16.45 -1.55
C TRP A 133 -0.24 16.02 -2.03
N THR A 134 0.80 16.70 -1.56
CA THR A 134 2.19 16.34 -1.82
C THR A 134 2.95 16.24 -0.51
N LEU A 135 4.00 15.44 -0.49
CA LEU A 135 4.87 15.33 0.69
C LEU A 135 5.72 16.60 0.85
N ASP A 136 5.96 16.98 2.08
CA ASP A 136 6.92 18.04 2.41
C ASP A 136 8.35 17.61 2.06
N GLN A 137 9.20 18.57 1.64
CA GLN A 137 10.58 18.30 1.22
C GLN A 137 11.41 17.52 2.25
N PRO A 138 11.41 17.85 3.57
CA PRO A 138 12.16 17.07 4.56
C PRO A 138 11.69 15.62 4.68
N SER A 139 10.41 15.36 4.36
CA SER A 139 9.79 14.04 4.46
C SER A 139 10.11 13.12 3.31
N HIS A 140 10.57 13.65 2.16
CA HIS A 140 10.89 12.85 0.99
C HIS A 140 12.01 11.81 1.22
N ASP A 141 12.95 12.08 2.13
CA ASP A 141 14.09 11.20 2.41
C ASP A 141 13.82 10.24 3.57
N SER A 142 12.67 10.35 4.21
CA SER A 142 12.25 9.44 5.26
C SER A 142 11.92 8.05 4.70
N LEU A 143 12.36 7.00 5.40
CA LEU A 143 11.96 5.62 5.09
C LEU A 143 10.43 5.41 5.23
N MET A 144 9.73 6.27 5.98
CA MET A 144 8.27 6.26 6.13
C MET A 144 7.51 6.80 4.92
N THR A 145 8.16 7.51 4.01
CA THR A 145 7.55 8.17 2.84
C THR A 145 6.61 7.25 2.06
N LEU A 146 6.99 5.99 1.89
CA LEU A 146 6.20 5.02 1.14
C LEU A 146 4.85 4.75 1.83
N LEU A 147 4.83 4.69 3.18
CA LEU A 147 3.62 4.38 3.93
C LEU A 147 2.63 5.53 3.92
N TRP A 148 3.08 6.78 3.97
CA TRP A 148 2.18 7.95 3.98
C TRP A 148 1.34 8.03 2.70
N THR A 149 1.91 7.71 1.54
CA THR A 149 1.16 7.68 0.28
C THR A 149 0.13 6.54 0.25
N ILE A 150 0.46 5.38 0.82
CA ILE A 150 -0.46 4.25 0.95
C ILE A 150 -1.62 4.60 1.89
N VAL A 151 -1.31 5.18 3.06
CA VAL A 151 -2.32 5.65 4.03
C VAL A 151 -3.27 6.66 3.40
N LYS A 152 -2.73 7.65 2.69
CA LYS A 152 -3.52 8.64 1.96
C LYS A 152 -4.52 7.95 1.03
N SER A 153 -4.06 6.99 0.22
CA SER A 153 -4.93 6.23 -0.69
C SER A 153 -6.07 5.51 0.05
N ALA A 154 -5.78 4.88 1.19
CA ALA A 154 -6.79 4.18 1.98
C ALA A 154 -7.83 5.14 2.56
N VAL A 155 -7.39 6.26 3.14
CA VAL A 155 -8.29 7.25 3.74
C VAL A 155 -9.13 7.95 2.69
N GLU A 156 -8.55 8.36 1.55
CA GLU A 156 -9.31 8.97 0.45
C GLU A 156 -10.40 8.02 -0.06
N LEU A 157 -10.10 6.73 -0.19
CA LEU A 157 -11.10 5.75 -0.60
C LEU A 157 -12.22 5.61 0.44
N LEU A 158 -11.90 5.59 1.74
CA LEU A 158 -12.89 5.50 2.82
C LEU A 158 -13.85 6.69 2.84
N VAL A 159 -13.40 7.90 2.49
CA VAL A 159 -14.21 9.13 2.53
C VAL A 159 -14.84 9.48 1.19
N SER A 160 -14.42 8.86 0.08
CA SER A 160 -14.90 9.17 -1.28
C SER A 160 -16.34 8.75 -1.56
N GLY A 161 -16.89 7.82 -0.77
CA GLY A 161 -18.20 7.23 -1.01
C GLY A 161 -18.24 6.08 -2.01
N ASP A 162 -17.13 5.74 -2.68
CA ASP A 162 -17.04 4.63 -3.66
C ASP A 162 -16.99 3.23 -3.00
N LEU A 163 -17.29 3.15 -1.70
CA LEU A 163 -17.20 1.91 -0.92
C LEU A 163 -18.14 0.81 -1.44
N ALA A 164 -19.27 1.18 -2.07
CA ALA A 164 -20.17 0.23 -2.70
C ALA A 164 -19.54 -0.58 -3.85
N ARG A 165 -18.37 -0.17 -4.35
CA ARG A 165 -17.60 -0.85 -5.41
C ARG A 165 -16.46 -1.71 -4.89
N VAL A 166 -16.22 -1.68 -3.59
CA VAL A 166 -15.18 -2.52 -2.97
C VAL A 166 -15.64 -3.98 -3.00
N ARG A 167 -14.77 -4.85 -3.48
CA ARG A 167 -15.01 -6.30 -3.54
C ARG A 167 -13.79 -7.04 -3.03
N GLU A 168 -14.04 -8.25 -2.57
CA GLU A 168 -13.02 -9.25 -2.26
C GLU A 168 -13.17 -10.44 -3.21
N CYS A 169 -12.05 -10.97 -3.69
CA CYS A 169 -12.06 -12.13 -4.57
C CYS A 169 -12.64 -13.34 -3.85
N ALA A 170 -13.68 -13.93 -4.43
CA ALA A 170 -14.40 -15.08 -3.88
C ALA A 170 -13.73 -16.45 -4.19
N ALA A 171 -12.58 -16.47 -4.88
CA ALA A 171 -11.85 -17.71 -5.10
C ALA A 171 -11.36 -18.28 -3.76
N ASN A 172 -11.47 -19.61 -3.60
CA ASN A 172 -11.26 -20.32 -2.33
C ASN A 172 -9.90 -20.07 -1.66
N ASN A 173 -8.92 -19.60 -2.41
CA ASN A 173 -7.57 -19.36 -1.90
C ASN A 173 -7.14 -17.88 -2.00
N CYS A 174 -7.84 -17.03 -2.76
CA CYS A 174 -7.37 -15.69 -3.11
C CYS A 174 -7.52 -14.68 -1.95
N GLY A 175 -8.73 -14.09 -1.78
CA GLY A 175 -9.00 -13.03 -0.81
C GLY A 175 -8.42 -11.64 -1.17
N TRP A 176 -8.08 -11.39 -2.43
CA TRP A 176 -7.60 -10.08 -2.88
C TRP A 176 -8.73 -9.06 -2.94
N LEU A 177 -8.40 -7.82 -2.57
CA LEU A 177 -9.32 -6.69 -2.64
C LEU A 177 -9.24 -6.01 -4.00
N PHE A 178 -10.38 -5.54 -4.51
CA PHE A 178 -10.41 -4.79 -5.76
C PHE A 178 -11.60 -3.82 -5.85
N MET A 179 -11.44 -2.80 -6.70
CA MET A 179 -12.51 -1.90 -7.09
C MET A 179 -13.25 -2.47 -8.30
N ASP A 180 -14.52 -2.80 -8.14
CA ASP A 180 -15.35 -3.19 -9.27
C ASP A 180 -15.84 -1.95 -10.05
N ARG A 181 -15.10 -1.58 -11.09
CA ARG A 181 -15.44 -0.48 -12.00
C ARG A 181 -16.29 -0.92 -13.18
N SER A 182 -16.76 -2.17 -13.21
CA SER A 182 -17.64 -2.64 -14.27
C SER A 182 -19.00 -1.93 -14.21
N ARG A 183 -19.67 -1.82 -15.37
CA ARG A 183 -20.95 -1.12 -15.50
C ARG A 183 -22.04 -1.72 -14.60
N ASN A 184 -22.04 -3.04 -14.44
CA ASN A 184 -23.06 -3.78 -13.71
C ASN A 184 -22.56 -4.27 -12.34
N GLN A 185 -21.39 -3.85 -11.88
CA GLN A 185 -20.75 -4.30 -10.63
C GLN A 185 -20.71 -5.84 -10.52
N SER A 186 -20.44 -6.51 -11.62
CA SER A 186 -20.48 -7.98 -11.72
C SER A 186 -19.12 -8.60 -11.96
N ARG A 187 -18.02 -7.83 -11.81
CA ARG A 187 -16.65 -8.35 -11.97
C ARG A 187 -16.40 -9.41 -10.90
N ARG A 188 -16.02 -10.59 -11.36
CA ARG A 188 -15.52 -11.70 -10.54
C ARG A 188 -14.08 -11.98 -10.95
N TRP A 189 -13.25 -12.30 -9.99
CA TRP A 189 -11.90 -12.79 -10.23
C TRP A 189 -11.88 -14.28 -10.00
#